data_860061a17d4db5d870839aa3015c06f8
#
_entry.id   860061a17d4db5d870839aa3015c06f8
#
_cell.length_a   1.000
_cell.length_b   1.000
_cell.length_c   1.000
_cell.angle_alpha   90.00
_cell.angle_beta   90.00
_cell.angle_gamma   90.00
#
_symmetry.space_group_name_H-M   'P 1'
#
loop_
_entity.id
_entity.type
_entity.pdbx_description
1 polymer ?
#
loop_
_entity_poly.entity_id
_entity_poly.type
_entity_poly.pdbx_seq_one_letter_code
_entity_poly.pdbx_strand_id
1 'polypeptide(L)'
;MTLKCKREGDPDRAQYHAGMHRRLLPSALLALVVGAALGLGACGGSDGTTFEESGAPFTFSYPADLQKVYAQTGREIQGLPPKYKVALGTDETNVVVAAYYQLPKDVSKLKKGGLAVAVERSARALSRALKGSVPKRTETTMGDLPATQFEFSTQGKTLTTRLVYAFQGKQQYFLRCQWNAAGEETIPGACDQVRESFKPVG
;
A
#
# COMPACT_ATOMS: atom_id res chain seq x y z
N MET A 1 -0.02 3.20 -47.67
CA MET A 1 -0.16 1.75 -47.51
C MET A 1 -1.13 1.48 -46.39
N THR A 2 -2.34 1.09 -46.77
CA THR A 2 -3.49 0.97 -45.87
C THR A 2 -3.79 -0.50 -45.68
N LEU A 3 -3.62 -1.04 -44.50
CA LEU A 3 -4.01 -2.42 -44.18
C LEU A 3 -5.34 -2.41 -43.42
N LYS A 4 -6.40 -2.77 -44.11
CA LYS A 4 -7.70 -3.17 -43.61
C LYS A 4 -7.60 -4.55 -42.95
N CYS A 5 -7.97 -4.71 -41.70
CA CYS A 5 -8.32 -6.02 -41.13
C CYS A 5 -9.84 -6.17 -41.07
N LYS A 6 -10.28 -7.22 -41.68
CA LYS A 6 -11.62 -7.69 -41.95
C LYS A 6 -12.21 -8.36 -40.72
N ARG A 7 -13.45 -8.02 -40.37
CA ARG A 7 -14.29 -8.76 -39.41
C ARG A 7 -14.99 -9.91 -40.15
N GLU A 8 -14.89 -11.08 -39.61
CA GLU A 8 -15.85 -12.20 -39.77
C GLU A 8 -16.16 -12.64 -38.35
N GLY A 9 -17.31 -12.68 -37.81
CA GLY A 9 -18.67 -12.97 -38.12
C GLY A 9 -18.94 -14.47 -38.19
N ASP A 10 -19.38 -15.09 -37.06
CA ASP A 10 -20.44 -16.07 -37.20
C ASP A 10 -21.08 -16.46 -35.84
N PRO A 11 -22.37 -16.66 -35.82
CA PRO A 11 -23.16 -17.03 -34.66
C PRO A 11 -23.54 -18.50 -34.66
N ASP A 12 -23.55 -19.17 -33.53
CA ASP A 12 -24.34 -20.38 -33.41
C ASP A 12 -25.07 -20.50 -32.09
N ARG A 13 -26.34 -20.48 -32.28
CA ARG A 13 -27.48 -20.78 -31.43
C ARG A 13 -27.49 -22.29 -31.10
N ALA A 14 -27.61 -22.61 -29.86
CA ALA A 14 -28.23 -23.87 -29.47
C ALA A 14 -29.13 -23.69 -28.26
N GLN A 15 -30.42 -23.68 -28.52
CA GLN A 15 -31.48 -23.90 -27.57
C GLN A 15 -31.45 -25.36 -27.09
N TYR A 16 -31.61 -25.62 -25.81
CA TYR A 16 -32.09 -26.88 -25.34
C TYR A 16 -33.22 -26.71 -24.32
N HIS A 17 -34.26 -27.50 -24.62
CA HIS A 17 -35.60 -27.53 -24.09
C HIS A 17 -35.73 -28.00 -22.62
N ALA A 18 -36.80 -27.55 -22.07
CA ALA A 18 -37.52 -27.92 -20.89
C ALA A 18 -37.59 -29.44 -20.56
N GLY A 19 -37.52 -29.75 -19.28
CA GLY A 19 -37.86 -31.02 -18.67
C GLY A 19 -38.52 -30.81 -17.34
N MET A 20 -39.86 -30.79 -17.37
CA MET A 20 -40.75 -30.66 -16.25
C MET A 20 -40.96 -32.04 -15.60
N HIS A 21 -40.60 -32.25 -14.36
CA HIS A 21 -41.17 -33.35 -13.56
C HIS A 21 -41.58 -32.88 -12.16
N ARG A 22 -42.90 -32.74 -12.02
CA ARG A 22 -43.60 -32.71 -10.73
C ARG A 22 -43.47 -34.07 -10.05
N ARG A 23 -43.11 -34.10 -8.77
CA ARG A 23 -43.61 -35.13 -7.82
C ARG A 23 -43.95 -34.47 -6.48
N LEU A 24 -45.13 -34.85 -6.02
CA LEU A 24 -45.85 -34.41 -4.84
C LEU A 24 -45.41 -35.18 -3.58
N LEU A 25 -45.23 -34.47 -2.46
CA LEU A 25 -45.57 -34.69 -1.03
C LEU A 25 -45.28 -36.08 -0.37
N PRO A 26 -45.05 -36.18 0.95
CA PRO A 26 -45.80 -35.49 2.00
C PRO A 26 -45.00 -34.94 3.21
N SER A 27 -45.72 -34.16 3.96
CA SER A 27 -45.54 -33.58 5.27
C SER A 27 -44.89 -34.45 6.34
N ALA A 28 -43.95 -33.89 7.11
CA ALA A 28 -43.76 -34.22 8.52
C ALA A 28 -43.34 -32.98 9.31
N LEU A 29 -44.03 -32.78 10.38
CA LEU A 29 -43.97 -31.74 11.39
C LEU A 29 -42.69 -31.77 12.24
N LEU A 30 -42.47 -30.64 12.91
CA LEU A 30 -41.74 -30.39 14.18
C LEU A 30 -40.26 -29.98 14.05
N ALA A 31 -39.93 -28.79 14.43
CA ALA A 31 -39.61 -28.25 15.75
C ALA A 31 -39.09 -26.83 15.64
N LEU A 32 -39.72 -25.92 16.33
CA LEU A 32 -39.25 -24.58 16.63
C LEU A 32 -37.98 -24.68 17.48
N VAL A 33 -36.86 -24.15 16.99
CA VAL A 33 -35.76 -23.66 17.83
C VAL A 33 -35.51 -22.21 17.42
N VAL A 34 -36.09 -21.32 18.19
CA VAL A 34 -35.77 -19.89 18.17
C VAL A 34 -34.38 -19.72 18.79
N GLY A 35 -33.34 -19.78 17.98
CA GLY A 35 -32.01 -19.37 18.33
C GLY A 35 -31.83 -17.93 17.88
N ALA A 36 -32.10 -16.96 18.75
CA ALA A 36 -31.70 -15.58 18.56
C ALA A 36 -30.17 -15.48 18.63
N ALA A 37 -29.50 -15.75 17.51
CA ALA A 37 -28.13 -15.37 17.32
C ALA A 37 -28.12 -13.85 17.05
N LEU A 38 -27.87 -13.08 18.10
CA LEU A 38 -27.43 -11.71 18.00
C LEU A 38 -26.11 -11.74 17.19
N GLY A 39 -26.23 -11.62 15.88
CA GLY A 39 -25.11 -11.36 14.99
C GLY A 39 -24.56 -9.99 15.35
N LEU A 40 -23.54 -9.99 16.20
CA LEU A 40 -22.62 -8.87 16.31
C LEU A 40 -22.10 -8.62 14.90
N GLY A 41 -22.59 -7.54 14.28
CA GLY A 41 -22.09 -7.06 13.01
C GLY A 41 -20.57 -6.90 13.12
N ALA A 42 -19.85 -7.82 12.51
CA ALA A 42 -18.46 -7.61 12.20
C ALA A 42 -18.41 -6.39 11.28
N CYS A 43 -18.06 -5.25 11.83
CA CYS A 43 -17.56 -4.13 11.05
C CYS A 43 -16.48 -4.69 10.14
N GLY A 44 -16.69 -4.56 8.82
CA GLY A 44 -15.79 -5.06 7.80
C GLY A 44 -14.40 -4.47 7.98
N GLY A 45 -13.55 -5.17 8.73
CA GLY A 45 -12.13 -5.00 8.63
C GLY A 45 -11.76 -5.55 7.26
N SER A 46 -11.18 -4.74 6.39
CA SER A 46 -10.55 -5.22 5.18
C SER A 46 -9.58 -6.33 5.58
N ASP A 47 -9.76 -7.54 5.04
CA ASP A 47 -8.88 -8.70 5.27
C ASP A 47 -7.47 -8.32 4.78
N GLY A 48 -6.67 -7.77 5.70
CA GLY A 48 -5.30 -7.36 5.42
C GLY A 48 -4.38 -8.57 5.42
N THR A 49 -3.48 -8.63 4.46
CA THR A 49 -2.38 -9.58 4.44
C THR A 49 -1.23 -9.05 5.30
N THR A 50 -0.58 -9.90 6.06
CA THR A 50 0.62 -9.53 6.81
C THR A 50 1.86 -9.76 5.96
N PHE A 51 2.70 -8.73 5.86
CA PHE A 51 4.06 -8.85 5.36
C PHE A 51 4.97 -9.32 6.50
N GLU A 52 5.47 -10.54 6.36
CA GLU A 52 6.42 -11.15 7.28
C GLU A 52 7.36 -12.05 6.46
N GLU A 53 8.58 -11.61 6.23
CA GLU A 53 9.59 -12.36 5.48
C GLU A 53 10.81 -12.64 6.37
N SER A 54 11.40 -13.81 6.22
CA SER A 54 12.62 -14.17 6.94
C SER A 54 13.74 -13.17 6.62
N GLY A 55 14.33 -12.58 7.66
CA GLY A 55 15.37 -11.58 7.53
C GLY A 55 14.87 -10.15 7.22
N ALA A 56 13.57 -9.93 7.11
CA ALA A 56 13.03 -8.58 7.01
C ALA A 56 13.19 -7.85 8.35
N PRO A 57 13.64 -6.58 8.35
CA PRO A 57 13.83 -5.80 9.58
C PRO A 57 12.53 -5.15 10.10
N PHE A 58 11.40 -5.50 9.52
CA PHE A 58 10.07 -5.01 9.89
C PHE A 58 8.97 -5.94 9.41
N THR A 59 7.80 -5.82 10.04
CA THR A 59 6.53 -6.41 9.60
C THR A 59 5.47 -5.32 9.49
N PHE A 60 4.41 -5.57 8.73
CA PHE A 60 3.23 -4.70 8.63
C PHE A 60 2.07 -5.43 7.95
N SER A 61 0.85 -4.87 8.05
CA SER A 61 -0.32 -5.33 7.30
C SER A 61 -0.58 -4.45 6.09
N TYR A 62 -1.11 -5.03 5.02
CA TYR A 62 -1.45 -4.33 3.78
C TYR A 62 -2.69 -4.97 3.12
N PRO A 63 -3.42 -4.24 2.25
CA PRO A 63 -4.56 -4.79 1.53
C PRO A 63 -4.16 -5.98 0.65
N ALA A 64 -4.98 -7.03 0.64
CA ALA A 64 -4.69 -8.28 -0.07
C ALA A 64 -4.66 -8.16 -1.60
N ASP A 65 -5.22 -7.10 -2.15
CA ASP A 65 -5.23 -6.79 -3.59
C ASP A 65 -3.91 -6.18 -4.09
N LEU A 66 -3.02 -5.76 -3.20
CA LEU A 66 -1.69 -5.31 -3.59
C LEU A 66 -0.74 -6.48 -3.84
N GLN A 67 0.04 -6.37 -4.91
CA GLN A 67 1.03 -7.37 -5.29
C GLN A 67 2.44 -6.82 -5.18
N LYS A 68 3.45 -7.71 -5.09
CA LYS A 68 4.84 -7.28 -5.18
C LYS A 68 5.12 -6.71 -6.56
N VAL A 69 5.65 -5.50 -6.60
CA VAL A 69 6.02 -4.79 -7.82
C VAL A 69 7.46 -4.29 -7.73
N TYR A 70 8.03 -3.87 -8.86
CA TYR A 70 9.32 -3.20 -8.86
C TYR A 70 9.12 -1.69 -8.64
N ALA A 71 9.76 -1.14 -7.61
CA ALA A 71 9.82 0.30 -7.42
C ALA A 71 11.10 0.70 -6.69
N GLN A 72 11.62 1.90 -7.01
CA GLN A 72 12.78 2.46 -6.34
C GLN A 72 12.37 3.25 -5.10
N THR A 73 13.22 3.25 -4.07
CA THR A 73 13.07 4.20 -2.96
C THR A 73 13.54 5.58 -3.39
N GLY A 74 13.11 6.62 -2.67
CA GLY A 74 13.61 7.97 -2.94
C GLY A 74 15.12 8.12 -2.75
N ARG A 75 15.75 7.30 -1.90
CA ARG A 75 17.21 7.32 -1.68
C ARG A 75 17.97 6.54 -2.76
N GLU A 76 17.38 5.50 -3.34
CA GLU A 76 17.94 4.83 -4.53
C GLU A 76 18.01 5.81 -5.71
N ILE A 77 17.00 6.64 -5.89
CA ILE A 77 17.01 7.73 -6.88
C ILE A 77 18.18 8.70 -6.62
N GLN A 78 18.63 8.83 -5.37
CA GLN A 78 19.76 9.64 -4.95
C GLN A 78 21.08 8.85 -4.84
N GLY A 79 21.14 7.61 -5.31
CA GLY A 79 22.33 6.76 -5.28
C GLY A 79 22.63 6.11 -3.93
N LEU A 80 21.67 6.03 -3.03
CA LEU A 80 21.81 5.42 -1.69
C LEU A 80 20.86 4.22 -1.53
N PRO A 81 21.29 3.01 -1.89
CA PRO A 81 20.42 1.83 -1.80
C PRO A 81 20.07 1.47 -0.35
N PRO A 82 18.87 0.97 -0.09
CA PRO A 82 18.48 0.44 1.21
C PRO A 82 19.19 -0.89 1.50
N LYS A 83 19.25 -1.27 2.78
CA LYS A 83 19.67 -2.61 3.21
C LYS A 83 18.57 -3.65 2.99
N TYR A 84 17.32 -3.20 3.07
CA TYR A 84 16.15 -4.02 2.79
C TYR A 84 15.05 -3.16 2.15
N LYS A 85 14.27 -3.75 1.25
CA LYS A 85 13.18 -3.07 0.57
C LYS A 85 12.11 -4.07 0.13
N VAL A 86 10.85 -3.67 0.28
CA VAL A 86 9.70 -4.29 -0.37
C VAL A 86 8.85 -3.21 -1.03
N ALA A 87 8.29 -3.51 -2.18
CA ALA A 87 7.34 -2.65 -2.87
C ALA A 87 6.07 -3.46 -3.18
N LEU A 88 4.93 -2.90 -2.82
CA LEU A 88 3.60 -3.46 -3.02
C LEU A 88 2.76 -2.44 -3.78
N GLY A 89 1.97 -2.87 -4.73
CA GLY A 89 1.15 -1.95 -5.51
C GLY A 89 0.22 -2.65 -6.48
N THR A 90 -0.57 -1.87 -7.18
CA THR A 90 -1.36 -2.33 -8.32
C THR A 90 -0.54 -2.30 -9.61
N ASP A 91 0.49 -1.43 -9.64
CA ASP A 91 1.47 -1.28 -10.72
C ASP A 91 2.72 -0.52 -10.21
N GLU A 92 3.70 -0.24 -11.08
CA GLU A 92 4.95 0.45 -10.70
C GLU A 92 4.77 1.94 -10.35
N THR A 93 3.63 2.53 -10.69
CA THR A 93 3.27 3.93 -10.41
C THR A 93 2.46 4.04 -9.11
N ASN A 94 1.47 3.14 -8.95
CA ASN A 94 0.57 3.09 -7.81
C ASN A 94 1.11 2.10 -6.78
N VAL A 95 1.96 2.60 -5.87
CA VAL A 95 2.85 1.74 -5.08
C VAL A 95 3.09 2.26 -3.67
N VAL A 96 3.23 1.32 -2.73
CA VAL A 96 3.72 1.51 -1.36
C VAL A 96 5.08 0.81 -1.26
N VAL A 97 6.13 1.55 -0.93
CA VAL A 97 7.51 1.05 -0.78
C VAL A 97 7.94 1.21 0.66
N ALA A 98 8.18 0.11 1.36
CA ALA A 98 8.80 0.11 2.67
C ALA A 98 10.29 -0.23 2.55
N ALA A 99 11.15 0.52 3.23
CA ALA A 99 12.59 0.34 3.14
C ALA A 99 13.29 0.58 4.49
N TYR A 100 14.41 -0.09 4.66
CA TYR A 100 15.28 0.01 5.81
C TYR A 100 16.69 0.45 5.40
N TYR A 101 17.23 1.41 6.16
CA TYR A 101 18.59 1.90 6.01
C TYR A 101 19.34 1.80 7.33
N GLN A 102 20.57 1.32 7.26
CA GLN A 102 21.51 1.39 8.36
C GLN A 102 22.28 2.71 8.28
N LEU A 103 22.14 3.55 9.29
CA LEU A 103 22.83 4.84 9.35
C LEU A 103 24.23 4.68 9.96
N PRO A 104 25.21 5.47 9.53
CA PRO A 104 26.57 5.43 10.08
C PRO A 104 26.62 5.96 11.52
N LYS A 105 25.67 6.83 11.90
CA LYS A 105 25.60 7.47 13.23
C LYS A 105 24.22 7.29 13.84
N ASP A 106 24.19 7.17 15.15
CA ASP A 106 22.97 7.16 15.93
C ASP A 106 22.31 8.54 15.88
N VAL A 107 21.02 8.59 15.50
CA VAL A 107 20.28 9.84 15.35
C VAL A 107 20.02 10.52 16.71
N SER A 108 19.99 9.77 17.82
CA SER A 108 19.84 10.32 19.16
C SER A 108 21.02 11.20 19.57
N LYS A 109 22.19 11.02 18.93
CA LYS A 109 23.41 11.80 19.14
C LYS A 109 23.50 13.05 18.27
N LEU A 110 22.51 13.30 17.41
CA LEU A 110 22.49 14.51 16.60
C LEU A 110 22.12 15.73 17.48
N LYS A 111 22.66 16.89 17.10
CA LYS A 111 22.26 18.16 17.74
C LYS A 111 20.74 18.36 17.63
N LYS A 112 20.14 18.98 18.65
CA LYS A 112 18.70 19.30 18.65
C LYS A 112 18.28 19.94 17.32
N GLY A 113 17.25 19.39 16.71
CA GLY A 113 16.75 19.82 15.40
C GLY A 113 17.58 19.35 14.17
N GLY A 114 18.76 18.78 14.36
CA GLY A 114 19.60 18.33 13.25
C GLY A 114 18.98 17.25 12.40
N LEU A 115 18.27 16.30 13.04
CA LEU A 115 17.52 15.25 12.33
C LEU A 115 16.41 15.84 11.47
N ALA A 116 15.61 16.76 12.02
CA ALA A 116 14.51 17.39 11.31
C ALA A 116 15.00 18.13 10.05
N VAL A 117 16.10 18.88 10.17
CA VAL A 117 16.73 19.58 9.04
C VAL A 117 17.23 18.58 7.98
N ALA A 118 17.85 17.46 8.39
CA ALA A 118 18.35 16.46 7.48
C ALA A 118 17.21 15.76 6.70
N VAL A 119 16.14 15.41 7.40
CA VAL A 119 14.95 14.77 6.81
C VAL A 119 14.24 15.71 5.84
N GLU A 120 14.05 16.98 6.21
CA GLU A 120 13.45 17.98 5.32
C GLU A 120 14.30 18.22 4.07
N ARG A 121 15.62 18.28 4.23
CA ARG A 121 16.55 18.40 3.07
C ARG A 121 16.42 17.20 2.13
N SER A 122 16.30 15.99 2.68
CA SER A 122 16.10 14.75 1.90
C SER A 122 14.76 14.80 1.13
N ALA A 123 13.67 15.16 1.78
CA ALA A 123 12.36 15.29 1.15
C ALA A 123 12.35 16.34 0.04
N ARG A 124 12.93 17.51 0.28
CA ARG A 124 13.08 18.58 -0.74
C ARG A 124 13.97 18.16 -1.91
N ALA A 125 15.05 17.41 -1.65
CA ALA A 125 15.93 16.91 -2.70
C ALA A 125 15.20 15.91 -3.60
N LEU A 126 14.43 14.99 -3.01
CA LEU A 126 13.61 14.04 -3.77
C LEU A 126 12.53 14.75 -4.57
N SER A 127 11.79 15.68 -3.96
CA SER A 127 10.77 16.46 -4.67
C SER A 127 11.36 17.17 -5.88
N ARG A 128 12.51 17.84 -5.75
CA ARG A 128 13.19 18.49 -6.89
C ARG A 128 13.61 17.50 -7.97
N ALA A 129 14.17 16.33 -7.57
CA ALA A 129 14.57 15.28 -8.52
C ALA A 129 13.37 14.76 -9.34
N LEU A 130 12.19 14.74 -8.74
CA LEU A 130 10.94 14.32 -9.37
C LEU A 130 10.15 15.49 -9.99
N LYS A 131 10.73 16.71 -10.07
CA LYS A 131 10.06 17.93 -10.54
C LYS A 131 8.76 18.24 -9.79
N GLY A 132 8.76 17.96 -8.48
CA GLY A 132 7.61 18.09 -7.61
C GLY A 132 7.44 19.48 -6.99
N SER A 133 6.28 19.70 -6.36
CA SER A 133 5.97 20.88 -5.56
C SER A 133 6.78 20.91 -4.26
N VAL A 134 6.72 22.02 -3.53
CA VAL A 134 7.32 22.09 -2.18
C VAL A 134 6.61 21.07 -1.26
N PRO A 135 7.36 20.18 -0.58
CA PRO A 135 6.75 19.19 0.29
C PRO A 135 6.04 19.83 1.50
N LYS A 136 4.81 19.39 1.75
CA LYS A 136 4.08 19.72 2.97
C LYS A 136 4.50 18.74 4.07
N ARG A 137 5.03 19.28 5.16
CA ARG A 137 5.46 18.50 6.35
C ARG A 137 4.33 18.32 7.33
N THR A 138 4.26 17.13 7.96
CA THR A 138 3.36 16.79 9.06
C THR A 138 4.08 15.84 10.01
N GLU A 139 3.89 16.00 11.32
CA GLU A 139 4.34 15.02 12.32
C GLU A 139 3.30 13.89 12.41
N THR A 140 3.77 12.65 12.55
CA THR A 140 2.95 11.44 12.57
C THR A 140 3.66 10.33 13.36
N THR A 141 3.15 9.11 13.30
CA THR A 141 3.83 7.89 13.76
C THR A 141 3.95 6.88 12.63
N MET A 142 4.88 5.95 12.75
CA MET A 142 4.99 4.74 11.95
C MET A 142 5.00 3.55 12.91
N GLY A 143 3.85 2.88 13.07
CA GLY A 143 3.59 2.07 14.25
C GLY A 143 3.75 2.93 15.50
N ASP A 144 4.55 2.44 16.46
CA ASP A 144 4.85 3.15 17.71
C ASP A 144 6.01 4.16 17.61
N LEU A 145 6.68 4.24 16.45
CA LEU A 145 7.81 5.14 16.26
C LEU A 145 7.35 6.56 15.90
N PRO A 146 7.88 7.61 16.56
CA PRO A 146 7.71 8.98 16.07
C PRO A 146 8.22 9.10 14.62
N ALA A 147 7.43 9.75 13.77
CA ALA A 147 7.73 9.88 12.36
C ALA A 147 7.44 11.28 11.83
N THR A 148 8.10 11.63 10.73
CA THR A 148 7.82 12.85 9.97
C THR A 148 7.35 12.46 8.58
N GLN A 149 6.21 12.98 8.17
CA GLN A 149 5.62 12.79 6.86
C GLN A 149 5.83 14.02 5.98
N PHE A 150 6.04 13.78 4.70
CA PHE A 150 6.04 14.81 3.65
C PHE A 150 5.13 14.37 2.51
N GLU A 151 4.34 15.28 1.99
CA GLU A 151 3.51 15.02 0.82
C GLU A 151 3.71 16.12 -0.23
N PHE A 152 3.79 15.73 -1.49
CA PHE A 152 3.97 16.64 -2.62
C PHE A 152 3.45 16.01 -3.91
N SER A 153 3.05 16.87 -4.85
CA SER A 153 2.66 16.45 -6.20
C SER A 153 3.81 16.59 -7.17
N THR A 154 3.91 15.67 -8.11
CA THR A 154 4.95 15.62 -9.15
C THR A 154 4.34 15.61 -10.54
N GLN A 155 5.16 15.79 -11.57
CA GLN A 155 4.77 15.64 -12.99
C GLN A 155 3.48 16.41 -13.35
N GLY A 156 3.46 17.70 -13.08
CA GLY A 156 2.30 18.53 -13.41
C GLY A 156 1.06 18.24 -12.58
N LYS A 157 1.22 17.72 -11.36
CA LYS A 157 0.17 17.28 -10.43
C LYS A 157 -0.51 15.95 -10.81
N THR A 158 0.06 15.18 -11.71
CA THR A 158 -0.48 13.86 -12.10
C THR A 158 -0.08 12.74 -11.15
N LEU A 159 0.97 12.95 -10.33
CA LEU A 159 1.41 12.02 -9.29
C LEU A 159 1.43 12.70 -7.93
N THR A 160 0.88 12.04 -6.93
CA THR A 160 1.06 12.37 -5.51
C THR A 160 2.10 11.42 -4.91
N THR A 161 2.98 11.98 -4.09
CA THR A 161 4.01 11.21 -3.37
C THR A 161 3.95 11.58 -1.90
N ARG A 162 3.80 10.56 -1.04
CA ARG A 162 3.89 10.65 0.41
C ARG A 162 5.14 9.93 0.87
N LEU A 163 5.92 10.57 1.72
CA LEU A 163 7.13 10.03 2.32
C LEU A 163 6.97 10.03 3.83
N VAL A 164 7.28 8.93 4.50
CA VAL A 164 7.32 8.86 5.97
C VAL A 164 8.69 8.41 6.40
N TYR A 165 9.28 9.10 7.36
CA TYR A 165 10.57 8.81 7.94
C TYR A 165 10.43 8.54 9.43
N ALA A 166 10.83 7.36 9.88
CA ALA A 166 10.93 6.99 11.28
C ALA A 166 12.35 6.53 11.60
N PHE A 167 12.78 6.72 12.85
CA PHE A 167 14.16 6.44 13.25
C PHE A 167 14.19 5.79 14.63
N GLN A 168 15.12 4.82 14.78
CA GLN A 168 15.43 4.19 16.06
C GLN A 168 16.94 3.94 16.13
N GLY A 169 17.65 4.72 16.94
CA GLY A 169 19.11 4.62 17.04
C GLY A 169 19.82 4.84 15.68
N LYS A 170 20.45 3.80 15.15
CA LYS A 170 21.09 3.81 13.82
C LYS A 170 20.18 3.31 12.70
N GLN A 171 18.94 3.03 12.98
CA GLN A 171 17.99 2.49 12.02
C GLN A 171 17.12 3.61 11.47
N GLN A 172 16.94 3.63 10.17
CA GLN A 172 15.96 4.46 9.50
C GLN A 172 14.97 3.56 8.78
N TYR A 173 13.71 3.69 9.13
CA TYR A 173 12.58 3.13 8.40
C TYR A 173 11.99 4.21 7.51
N PHE A 174 11.66 3.83 6.29
CA PHE A 174 11.20 4.74 5.28
C PHE A 174 10.02 4.14 4.54
N LEU A 175 8.95 4.91 4.41
CA LEU A 175 7.80 4.56 3.60
C LEU A 175 7.65 5.60 2.49
N ARG A 176 7.51 5.14 1.25
CA ARG A 176 7.11 5.97 0.11
C ARG A 176 5.85 5.40 -0.48
N CYS A 177 4.80 6.21 -0.50
CA CYS A 177 3.59 5.90 -1.21
C CYS A 177 3.48 6.84 -2.39
N GLN A 178 3.16 6.31 -3.56
CA GLN A 178 3.01 7.10 -4.77
C GLN A 178 1.79 6.63 -5.53
N TRP A 179 1.01 7.56 -6.03
CA TRP A 179 -0.18 7.25 -6.81
C TRP A 179 -0.52 8.35 -7.81
N ASN A 180 -1.25 7.97 -8.85
CA ASN A 180 -1.95 8.83 -9.78
C ASN A 180 -3.47 8.72 -9.55
N ALA A 181 -4.28 9.29 -10.44
CA ALA A 181 -5.74 9.23 -10.32
C ALA A 181 -6.31 7.79 -10.27
N ALA A 182 -5.66 6.82 -10.93
CA ALA A 182 -6.12 5.43 -10.91
C ALA A 182 -5.86 4.74 -9.56
N GLY A 183 -4.84 5.17 -8.81
CA GLY A 183 -4.50 4.61 -7.49
C GLY A 183 -5.07 5.40 -6.31
N GLU A 184 -5.82 6.48 -6.56
CA GLU A 184 -6.26 7.42 -5.52
C GLU A 184 -7.22 6.80 -4.49
N GLU A 185 -8.01 5.81 -4.89
CA GLU A 185 -8.92 5.10 -3.97
C GLU A 185 -8.20 4.02 -3.15
N THR A 186 -7.11 3.44 -3.66
CA THR A 186 -6.45 2.28 -3.06
C THR A 186 -5.19 2.66 -2.29
N ILE A 187 -4.26 3.38 -2.91
CA ILE A 187 -2.91 3.55 -2.36
C ILE A 187 -2.85 4.43 -1.11
N PRO A 188 -3.60 5.53 -0.96
CA PRO A 188 -3.61 6.31 0.28
C PRO A 188 -4.02 5.48 1.51
N GLY A 189 -5.09 4.69 1.39
CA GLY A 189 -5.54 3.79 2.45
C GLY A 189 -4.54 2.68 2.77
N ALA A 190 -3.96 2.06 1.73
CA ALA A 190 -2.90 1.07 1.89
C ALA A 190 -1.65 1.65 2.58
N CYS A 191 -1.28 2.89 2.23
CA CYS A 191 -0.18 3.61 2.85
C CYS A 191 -0.42 3.83 4.36
N ASP A 192 -1.62 4.23 4.73
CA ASP A 192 -1.99 4.43 6.13
C ASP A 192 -2.02 3.10 6.89
N GLN A 193 -2.58 2.03 6.30
CA GLN A 193 -2.58 0.69 6.90
C GLN A 193 -1.16 0.18 7.16
N VAL A 194 -0.25 0.28 6.18
CA VAL A 194 1.16 -0.10 6.33
C VAL A 194 1.83 0.74 7.41
N ARG A 195 1.63 2.05 7.41
CA ARG A 195 2.20 2.98 8.39
C ARG A 195 1.75 2.68 9.82
N GLU A 196 0.45 2.42 10.03
CA GLU A 196 -0.15 2.19 11.34
C GLU A 196 0.19 0.82 11.92
N SER A 197 0.23 -0.21 11.08
CA SER A 197 0.56 -1.57 11.49
C SER A 197 2.05 -1.90 11.51
N PHE A 198 2.90 -0.93 11.15
CA PHE A 198 4.35 -1.11 11.04
C PHE A 198 4.98 -1.49 12.39
N LYS A 199 5.81 -2.53 12.38
CA LYS A 199 6.57 -2.99 13.56
C LYS A 199 8.01 -3.28 13.16
N PRO A 200 9.00 -2.61 13.77
CA PRO A 200 10.38 -3.04 13.67
C PRO A 200 10.56 -4.45 14.21
N VAL A 201 11.37 -5.25 13.52
CA VAL A 201 11.86 -6.54 14.02
C VAL A 201 13.27 -6.29 14.51
N GLY A 202 13.47 -6.45 15.83
CA GLY A 202 14.74 -6.20 16.53
C GLY A 202 15.65 -7.40 16.55
#